data_13f1c62ef023a88cc8244744790032ef
#
_entry.id   13f1c62ef023a88cc8244744790032ef
#
_cell.length_a   1.000
_cell.length_b   1.000
_cell.length_c   1.000
_cell.angle_alpha   90.00
_cell.angle_beta   90.00
_cell.angle_gamma   90.00
#
_symmetry.space_group_name_H-M   'P 1'
#
loop_
_entity.id
_entity.type
_entity.pdbx_description
1 polymer ?
#
loop_
_entity_poly.entity_id
_entity_poly.type
_entity_poly.pdbx_seq_one_letter_code
_entity_poly.pdbx_strand_id
1 'polypeptide(L)'
;YITKDKSPNLNAGLTGATYSDATPRYAFVIPVKKNADWWNLTDEQRLKEMETHTLPTLANLVNVKRKLYHSTGLDDTDFITYFETADLGAFNNLMLALAKVPENKYHVRWGSPTVLGTIQSFDSVVNTLSMGR
;
A
#
# COMPACT_ATOMS: atom_id res chain seq x y z
N TYR A 1 -1.13 -14.58 9.51
CA TYR A 1 -1.59 -13.32 8.93
C TYR A 1 -2.62 -12.65 9.81
N ILE A 2 -2.42 -11.38 10.09
CA ILE A 2 -3.34 -10.59 10.90
C ILE A 2 -4.25 -9.83 9.96
N THR A 3 -5.55 -10.11 10.03
CA THR A 3 -6.57 -9.42 9.25
C THR A 3 -7.15 -8.25 10.06
N LYS A 4 -7.75 -7.29 9.36
CA LYS A 4 -8.49 -6.19 9.98
C LYS A 4 -9.56 -6.67 10.98
N ASP A 5 -10.09 -7.87 10.79
CA ASP A 5 -11.14 -8.45 11.63
C ASP A 5 -10.66 -8.77 13.06
N LYS A 6 -9.34 -8.88 13.28
CA LYS A 6 -8.73 -9.06 14.60
C LYS A 6 -8.55 -7.76 15.39
N SER A 7 -8.73 -6.60 14.75
CA SER A 7 -8.65 -5.29 15.39
C SER A 7 -9.96 -4.52 15.19
N PRO A 8 -10.80 -4.38 16.24
CA PRO A 8 -12.02 -3.57 16.13
C PRO A 8 -11.75 -2.12 15.73
N ASN A 9 -10.69 -1.51 16.25
CA ASN A 9 -10.32 -0.12 15.92
C ASN A 9 -9.90 0.02 14.46
N LEU A 10 -9.06 -0.89 13.97
CA LEU A 10 -8.60 -0.89 12.59
C LEU A 10 -9.77 -1.15 11.63
N ASN A 11 -10.64 -2.11 11.97
CA ASN A 11 -11.82 -2.42 11.17
C ASN A 11 -12.77 -1.23 11.09
N ALA A 12 -13.09 -0.59 12.22
CA ALA A 12 -13.94 0.59 12.25
C ALA A 12 -13.36 1.75 11.42
N GLY A 13 -12.06 2.02 11.56
CA GLY A 13 -11.37 3.06 10.81
C GLY A 13 -11.38 2.79 9.30
N LEU A 14 -11.05 1.58 8.87
CA LEU A 14 -11.04 1.22 7.46
C LEU A 14 -12.45 1.17 6.84
N THR A 15 -13.46 0.81 7.61
CA THR A 15 -14.85 0.81 7.16
C THR A 15 -15.37 2.23 6.99
N GLY A 16 -14.95 3.16 7.86
CA GLY A 16 -15.31 4.58 7.77
C GLY A 16 -14.53 5.36 6.71
N ALA A 17 -13.39 4.84 6.25
CA ALA A 17 -12.57 5.48 5.23
C ALA A 17 -13.11 5.15 3.83
N THR A 18 -13.94 6.05 3.30
CA THR A 18 -14.54 5.90 1.97
C THR A 18 -13.67 6.60 0.93
N TYR A 19 -13.32 5.86 -0.14
CA TYR A 19 -12.63 6.45 -1.29
C TYR A 19 -13.58 7.39 -2.04
N SER A 20 -13.07 8.56 -2.47
CA SER A 20 -13.79 9.44 -3.40
C SER A 20 -14.01 8.71 -4.73
N ASP A 21 -15.10 9.00 -5.43
CA ASP A 21 -15.43 8.35 -6.70
C ASP A 21 -14.56 8.83 -7.89
N ALA A 22 -13.47 9.54 -7.62
CA ALA A 22 -12.55 9.99 -8.65
C ALA A 22 -11.90 8.79 -9.37
N THR A 23 -12.01 8.75 -10.70
CA THR A 23 -11.42 7.68 -11.50
C THR A 23 -9.90 7.70 -11.36
N PRO A 24 -9.27 6.61 -10.90
CA PRO A 24 -7.81 6.56 -10.76
C PRO A 24 -7.12 6.70 -12.11
N ARG A 25 -6.02 7.43 -12.13
CA ARG A 25 -5.17 7.66 -13.31
C ARG A 25 -3.78 7.04 -13.17
N TYR A 26 -3.36 6.79 -11.95
CA TYR A 26 -2.02 6.30 -11.62
C TYR A 26 -2.12 5.07 -10.73
N ALA A 27 -1.19 4.14 -10.93
CA ALA A 27 -1.02 2.97 -10.08
C ALA A 27 0.43 2.87 -9.62
N PHE A 28 0.62 2.47 -8.37
CA PHE A 28 1.94 2.26 -7.76
C PHE A 28 2.04 0.84 -7.25
N VAL A 29 3.16 0.20 -7.52
CA VAL A 29 3.51 -1.10 -6.96
C VAL A 29 4.78 -0.92 -6.13
N ILE A 30 4.68 -1.17 -4.84
CA ILE A 30 5.78 -0.98 -3.89
C ILE A 30 6.05 -2.31 -3.18
N PRO A 31 7.15 -3.01 -3.51
CA PRO A 31 7.57 -4.20 -2.80
C PRO A 31 8.09 -3.84 -1.40
N VAL A 32 7.87 -4.72 -0.44
CA VAL A 32 8.28 -4.54 0.95
C VAL A 32 9.03 -5.79 1.42
N LYS A 33 10.22 -5.59 1.99
CA LYS A 33 10.97 -6.62 2.70
C LYS A 33 11.05 -6.27 4.17
N LYS A 34 10.64 -7.20 5.03
CA LYS A 34 10.75 -7.08 6.48
C LYS A 34 12.04 -7.71 6.99
N ASN A 35 12.53 -7.22 8.13
CA ASN A 35 13.65 -7.85 8.83
C ASN A 35 13.18 -9.00 9.75
N ALA A 36 14.13 -9.69 10.35
CA ALA A 36 13.86 -10.81 11.26
C ALA A 36 13.06 -10.38 12.50
N ASP A 37 13.27 -9.16 12.98
CA ASP A 37 12.58 -8.66 14.18
C ASP A 37 11.06 -8.58 13.96
N TRP A 38 10.62 -8.23 12.76
CA TRP A 38 9.20 -8.27 12.40
C TRP A 38 8.61 -9.67 12.53
N TRP A 39 9.33 -10.67 12.03
CA TRP A 39 8.85 -12.05 12.03
C TRP A 39 8.89 -12.69 13.43
N ASN A 40 9.74 -12.19 14.31
CA ASN A 40 9.84 -12.62 15.71
C ASN A 40 8.78 -11.97 16.62
N LEU A 41 8.03 -10.98 16.14
CA LEU A 41 6.92 -10.39 16.89
C LEU A 41 5.79 -11.41 17.09
N THR A 42 5.11 -11.34 18.22
CA THR A 42 3.84 -12.05 18.42
C THR A 42 2.75 -11.47 17.51
N ASP A 43 1.67 -12.19 17.34
CA ASP A 43 0.51 -11.71 16.56
C ASP A 43 -0.06 -10.41 17.12
N GLU A 44 -0.12 -10.28 18.45
CA GLU A 44 -0.60 -9.08 19.13
C GLU A 44 0.33 -7.88 18.88
N GLN A 45 1.64 -8.10 18.92
CA GLN A 45 2.63 -7.06 18.65
C GLN A 45 2.53 -6.60 17.19
N ARG A 46 2.43 -7.52 16.22
CA ARG A 46 2.24 -7.15 14.81
C ARG A 46 0.92 -6.40 14.60
N LEU A 47 -0.16 -6.82 15.27
CA LEU A 47 -1.42 -6.11 15.20
C LEU A 47 -1.29 -4.67 15.70
N LYS A 48 -0.57 -4.46 16.79
CA LYS A 48 -0.32 -3.13 17.35
C LYS A 48 0.47 -2.25 16.37
N GLU A 49 1.50 -2.79 15.75
CA GLU A 49 2.28 -2.06 14.73
C GLU A 49 1.41 -1.71 13.51
N MET A 50 0.53 -2.62 13.07
CA MET A 50 -0.41 -2.36 11.98
C MET A 50 -1.41 -1.25 12.33
N GLU A 51 -1.94 -1.22 13.55
CA GLU A 51 -2.82 -0.15 14.02
C GLU A 51 -2.10 1.21 14.02
N THR A 52 -0.90 1.24 14.60
CA THR A 52 -0.07 2.45 14.70
C THR A 52 0.32 2.98 13.32
N HIS A 53 0.53 2.10 12.36
CA HIS A 53 0.81 2.43 10.97
C HIS A 53 -0.44 2.96 10.24
N THR A 54 -1.57 2.26 10.37
CA THR A 54 -2.75 2.48 9.51
C THR A 54 -3.61 3.62 10.00
N LEU A 55 -3.91 3.69 11.30
CA LEU A 55 -4.84 4.68 11.84
C LEU A 55 -4.45 6.13 11.53
N PRO A 56 -3.18 6.56 11.64
CA PRO A 56 -2.78 7.92 11.29
C PRO A 56 -2.91 8.24 9.80
N THR A 57 -3.00 7.23 8.94
CA THR A 57 -3.03 7.41 7.48
C THR A 57 -4.43 7.30 6.88
N LEU A 58 -5.45 7.01 7.69
CA LEU A 58 -6.82 6.78 7.22
C LEU A 58 -7.39 7.95 6.41
N ALA A 59 -7.10 9.20 6.81
CA ALA A 59 -7.57 10.39 6.10
C ALA A 59 -7.09 10.44 4.63
N ASN A 60 -5.95 9.83 4.33
CA ASN A 60 -5.42 9.78 2.96
C ASN A 60 -6.14 8.77 2.06
N LEU A 61 -6.89 7.83 2.65
CA LEU A 61 -7.61 6.79 1.89
C LEU A 61 -8.82 7.32 1.14
N VAL A 62 -9.22 8.56 1.39
CA VAL A 62 -10.26 9.25 0.61
C VAL A 62 -9.82 9.44 -0.85
N ASN A 63 -8.53 9.70 -1.07
CA ASN A 63 -7.97 10.00 -2.40
C ASN A 63 -7.00 8.94 -2.92
N VAL A 64 -6.70 7.91 -2.12
CA VAL A 64 -5.78 6.85 -2.51
C VAL A 64 -6.37 5.49 -2.14
N LYS A 65 -6.68 4.67 -3.14
CA LYS A 65 -7.03 3.26 -2.93
C LYS A 65 -5.78 2.49 -2.56
N ARG A 66 -5.91 1.53 -1.64
CA ARG A 66 -4.81 0.69 -1.17
C ARG A 66 -5.20 -0.78 -1.15
N LYS A 67 -4.27 -1.62 -1.59
CA LYS A 67 -4.31 -3.07 -1.38
C LYS A 67 -2.95 -3.56 -0.90
N LEU A 68 -2.97 -4.60 -0.08
CA LEU A 68 -1.77 -5.28 0.40
C LEU A 68 -1.85 -6.75 0.01
N TYR A 69 -0.80 -7.24 -0.63
CA TYR A 69 -0.68 -8.63 -1.02
C TYR A 69 0.49 -9.27 -0.27
N HIS A 70 0.33 -10.54 0.12
CA HIS A 70 1.42 -11.36 0.60
C HIS A 70 2.24 -11.87 -0.57
N SER A 71 3.57 -11.77 -0.43
CA SER A 71 4.53 -12.30 -1.40
C SER A 71 5.64 -13.12 -0.74
N THR A 72 5.54 -13.39 0.56
CA THR A 72 6.53 -14.20 1.28
C THR A 72 6.71 -15.56 0.61
N GLY A 73 7.94 -15.85 0.21
CA GLY A 73 8.29 -17.08 -0.50
C GLY A 73 8.11 -17.03 -2.03
N LEU A 74 7.62 -15.92 -2.60
CA LEU A 74 7.48 -15.78 -4.06
C LEU A 74 8.69 -15.11 -4.71
N ASP A 75 9.43 -14.33 -3.98
CA ASP A 75 10.63 -13.63 -4.39
C ASP A 75 11.31 -13.06 -3.14
N ASP A 76 12.26 -12.18 -3.30
CA ASP A 76 12.89 -11.45 -2.19
C ASP A 76 12.00 -10.33 -1.64
N THR A 77 10.70 -10.60 -1.49
CA THR A 77 9.73 -9.69 -0.90
C THR A 77 8.81 -10.43 0.07
N ASP A 78 8.32 -9.72 1.08
CA ASP A 78 7.34 -10.26 2.03
C ASP A 78 5.93 -9.79 1.72
N PHE A 79 5.82 -8.54 1.22
CA PHE A 79 4.56 -7.93 0.84
C PHE A 79 4.73 -7.10 -0.44
N ILE A 80 3.61 -6.93 -1.13
CA ILE A 80 3.48 -5.95 -2.20
C ILE A 80 2.33 -5.03 -1.83
N THR A 81 2.62 -3.74 -1.68
CA THR A 81 1.59 -2.70 -1.55
C THR A 81 1.25 -2.15 -2.91
N TYR A 82 -0.05 -2.03 -3.17
CA TYR A 82 -0.60 -1.51 -4.41
C TYR A 82 -1.48 -0.30 -4.10
N PHE A 83 -1.28 0.77 -4.83
CA PHE A 83 -2.05 2.00 -4.69
C PHE A 83 -2.59 2.45 -6.03
N GLU A 84 -3.79 3.03 -6.01
CA GLU A 84 -4.36 3.75 -7.14
C GLU A 84 -4.82 5.13 -6.70
N THR A 85 -4.58 6.14 -7.53
CA THR A 85 -5.03 7.51 -7.28
C THR A 85 -5.28 8.29 -8.56
N ALA A 86 -6.14 9.28 -8.48
CA ALA A 86 -6.29 10.29 -9.52
C ALA A 86 -5.30 11.46 -9.34
N ASP A 87 -4.70 11.59 -8.14
CA ASP A 87 -3.90 12.74 -7.73
C ASP A 87 -2.56 12.30 -7.13
N LEU A 88 -1.47 12.63 -7.82
CA LEU A 88 -0.09 12.35 -7.35
C LEU A 88 0.25 13.11 -6.06
N GLY A 89 -0.33 14.29 -5.84
CA GLY A 89 -0.14 15.05 -4.61
C GLY A 89 -0.74 14.32 -3.41
N ALA A 90 -1.94 13.74 -3.56
CA ALA A 90 -2.56 12.92 -2.53
C ALA A 90 -1.72 11.68 -2.21
N PHE A 91 -1.16 11.02 -3.22
CA PHE A 91 -0.22 9.92 -3.01
C PHE A 91 1.04 10.37 -2.26
N ASN A 92 1.62 11.51 -2.64
CA ASN A 92 2.79 12.06 -1.96
C ASN A 92 2.49 12.34 -0.46
N ASN A 93 1.33 12.90 -0.16
CA ASN A 93 0.91 13.15 1.23
C ASN A 93 0.80 11.85 2.03
N LEU A 94 0.26 10.79 1.44
CA LEU A 94 0.24 9.47 2.05
C LEU A 94 1.66 8.94 2.32
N MET A 95 2.57 9.06 1.34
CA MET A 95 3.96 8.62 1.51
C MET A 95 4.68 9.39 2.63
N LEU A 96 4.45 10.70 2.74
CA LEU A 96 5.00 11.52 3.82
C LEU A 96 4.44 11.11 5.20
N ALA A 97 3.17 10.72 5.28
CA ALA A 97 2.59 10.18 6.49
C ALA A 97 3.21 8.81 6.85
N LEU A 98 3.34 7.92 5.88
CA LEU A 98 3.95 6.60 6.05
C LEU A 98 5.44 6.66 6.39
N ALA A 99 6.16 7.69 5.95
CA ALA A 99 7.57 7.86 6.30
C ALA A 99 7.82 8.09 7.79
N LYS A 100 6.78 8.46 8.55
CA LYS A 100 6.86 8.80 9.98
C LYS A 100 6.41 7.66 10.90
N VAL A 101 5.89 6.56 10.36
CA VAL A 101 5.34 5.48 11.20
C VAL A 101 6.44 4.63 11.84
N PRO A 102 6.28 4.22 13.11
CA PRO A 102 7.29 3.45 13.82
C PRO A 102 7.59 2.09 13.19
N GLU A 103 6.67 1.50 12.46
CA GLU A 103 6.84 0.22 11.75
C GLU A 103 8.00 0.22 10.77
N ASN A 104 8.45 1.41 10.30
CA ASN A 104 9.57 1.53 9.37
C ASN A 104 10.87 0.92 9.88
N LYS A 105 11.06 0.82 11.21
CA LYS A 105 12.21 0.12 11.81
C LYS A 105 12.31 -1.35 11.42
N TYR A 106 11.21 -1.96 10.99
CA TYR A 106 11.16 -3.35 10.55
C TYR A 106 11.36 -3.53 9.05
N HIS A 107 11.51 -2.46 8.28
CA HIS A 107 11.76 -2.54 6.85
C HIS A 107 13.25 -2.72 6.57
N VAL A 108 13.62 -3.80 5.87
CA VAL A 108 14.90 -3.91 5.18
C VAL A 108 14.84 -3.04 3.92
N ARG A 109 13.70 -3.10 3.24
CA ARG A 109 13.48 -2.37 1.99
C ARG A 109 12.00 -2.03 1.84
N TRP A 110 11.72 -0.83 1.39
CA TRP A 110 10.40 -0.38 0.95
C TRP A 110 10.54 0.33 -0.39
N GLY A 111 10.01 -0.27 -1.45
CA GLY A 111 10.34 0.12 -2.81
C GLY A 111 11.63 -0.55 -3.30
N SER A 112 12.37 0.10 -4.15
CA SER A 112 13.61 -0.37 -4.75
C SER A 112 13.49 -1.67 -5.56
N PRO A 113 12.71 -1.65 -6.64
CA PRO A 113 12.07 -0.47 -7.23
C PRO A 113 10.65 -0.22 -6.72
N THR A 114 10.22 1.04 -6.74
CA THR A 114 8.81 1.41 -6.81
C THR A 114 8.45 1.58 -8.27
N VAL A 115 7.37 0.93 -8.69
CA VAL A 115 6.87 1.05 -10.07
C VAL A 115 5.67 1.96 -10.09
N LEU A 116 5.74 3.01 -10.91
CA LEU A 116 4.62 3.90 -11.24
C LEU A 116 4.13 3.58 -12.65
N GLY A 117 2.84 3.36 -12.78
CA GLY A 117 2.16 3.20 -14.06
C GLY A 117 1.00 4.18 -14.22
N THR A 118 0.60 4.41 -15.46
CA THR A 118 -0.65 5.10 -15.78
C THR A 118 -1.74 4.05 -16.06
N ILE A 119 -2.95 4.31 -15.57
CA ILE A 119 -4.10 3.46 -15.82
C ILE A 119 -4.74 3.93 -17.13
N GLN A 120 -4.82 3.04 -18.10
CA GLN A 120 -5.33 3.33 -19.43
C GLN A 120 -6.41 2.31 -19.85
N SER A 121 -7.22 2.66 -20.83
CA SER A 121 -8.14 1.69 -21.44
C SER A 121 -7.37 0.60 -22.20
N PHE A 122 -7.98 -0.57 -22.34
CA PHE A 122 -7.40 -1.67 -23.12
C PHE A 122 -7.02 -1.22 -24.54
N ASP A 123 -7.92 -0.50 -25.23
CA ASP A 123 -7.69 -0.02 -26.58
C ASP A 123 -6.50 0.95 -26.65
N SER A 124 -6.35 1.83 -25.67
CA SER A 124 -5.21 2.74 -25.58
C SER A 124 -3.89 1.98 -25.43
N VAL A 125 -3.86 0.95 -24.58
CA VAL A 125 -2.66 0.10 -24.40
C VAL A 125 -2.32 -0.64 -25.69
N VAL A 126 -3.32 -1.26 -26.33
CA VAL A 126 -3.12 -1.99 -27.59
C VAL A 126 -2.61 -1.07 -28.69
N ASN A 127 -3.20 0.13 -28.83
CA ASN A 127 -2.76 1.10 -29.83
C ASN A 127 -1.32 1.56 -29.58
N THR A 128 -0.96 1.85 -28.32
CA THR A 128 0.42 2.23 -27.96
C THR A 128 1.42 1.14 -28.32
N LEU A 129 1.13 -0.11 -27.99
CA LEU A 129 2.00 -1.24 -28.28
C LEU A 129 2.09 -1.55 -29.79
N SER A 130 1.04 -1.25 -30.55
CA SER A 130 1.01 -1.46 -32.00
C SER A 130 1.78 -0.41 -32.78
N MET A 131 1.90 0.81 -32.26
CA MET A 131 2.65 1.90 -32.91
C MET A 131 4.17 1.73 -32.89
N GLY A 132 4.70 0.84 -32.06
CA GLY A 132 6.13 0.53 -31.96
C GLY A 132 6.62 -0.54 -32.93
N ARG A 133 5.81 -0.97 -33.87
CA ARG A 133 6.17 -2.00 -34.83
C ARG A 133 6.57 -1.45 -36.19
#